data_dcd2a8a453916b3e27a2c10a610b478a
#
_entry.id   dcd2a8a453916b3e27a2c10a610b478a
#
_cell.length_a   1.000
_cell.length_b   1.000
_cell.length_c   1.000
_cell.angle_alpha   90.00
_cell.angle_beta   90.00
_cell.angle_gamma   90.00
#
_symmetry.space_group_name_H-M   'P 1'
#
loop_
_entity.id
_entity.type
_entity.pdbx_description
1 polymer ?
#
loop_
_entity_poly.entity_id
_entity_poly.type
_entity_poly.pdbx_seq_one_letter_code
_entity_poly.pdbx_strand_id
1 'polypeptide(L)'
;MILTPVLRAAMEVAPMHLVTAPRPGTGKSYLADIASMIATGDRCAVKAASPNAEETEKRLVGAALSGRPIIALDNCRDVLRGDFLCQVTERPLLELRALGKSDQHRIPNTFSFFANGNKIAVADDMVRRTIRCAMDANRENPEVRKFKSDPLTMIRANRGKYVAACLTIARAYIAAKRPSPLPPLPSFEGWSAIARDPLVWLGCPDPVATMETLRNEDPRGADRHALFDAWKLAIGVGRDRAVLTAEIVDTFAARDTDLRMPSSPLPRNAWAKGKSTQKPSANGSAPKKKTSPPAASSWSIAPIRPGRSGTSIS
;
A
#
# COMPACT_ATOMS: atom_id res chain seq x y z
N MET A 1 -8.91 5.72 10.92
CA MET A 1 -7.56 6.01 11.44
C MET A 1 -7.39 5.65 12.92
N ILE A 2 -8.20 6.16 13.86
CA ILE A 2 -8.07 5.87 15.31
C ILE A 2 -8.43 4.41 15.66
N LEU A 3 -9.51 3.87 15.10
CA LEU A 3 -9.94 2.49 15.38
C LEU A 3 -8.91 1.46 14.93
N THR A 4 -8.26 1.68 13.79
CA THR A 4 -7.33 0.70 13.19
C THR A 4 -6.22 0.28 14.15
N PRO A 5 -5.42 1.17 14.76
CA PRO A 5 -4.35 0.72 15.66
C PRO A 5 -4.87 0.15 16.99
N VAL A 6 -6.02 0.59 17.48
CA VAL A 6 -6.62 0.03 18.71
C VAL A 6 -7.14 -1.39 18.48
N LEU A 7 -7.71 -1.66 17.31
CA LEU A 7 -8.31 -2.94 16.95
C LEU A 7 -7.38 -3.81 16.12
N ARG A 8 -6.11 -3.42 15.94
CA ARG A 8 -5.17 -4.04 14.99
C ARG A 8 -4.98 -5.54 15.20
N ALA A 9 -5.00 -5.99 16.44
CA ALA A 9 -4.86 -7.41 16.77
C ALA A 9 -6.06 -8.28 16.32
N ALA A 10 -7.19 -7.68 15.99
CA ALA A 10 -8.39 -8.38 15.52
C ALA A 10 -8.48 -8.48 13.98
N MET A 11 -7.46 -8.05 13.26
CA MET A 11 -7.42 -8.10 11.79
C MET A 11 -6.02 -8.50 11.31
N GLU A 12 -5.94 -9.26 10.22
CA GLU A 12 -4.66 -9.72 9.67
C GLU A 12 -3.84 -8.57 9.08
N VAL A 13 -4.49 -7.74 8.28
CA VAL A 13 -3.89 -6.59 7.63
C VAL A 13 -4.81 -5.37 7.69
N ALA A 14 -4.26 -4.20 7.46
CA ALA A 14 -5.02 -2.96 7.43
C ALA A 14 -4.50 -2.03 6.33
N PRO A 15 -5.38 -1.24 5.67
CA PRO A 15 -4.94 -0.27 4.67
C PRO A 15 -4.08 0.82 5.32
N MET A 16 -3.20 1.43 4.52
CA MET A 16 -2.45 2.60 4.92
C MET A 16 -3.40 3.78 5.15
N HIS A 17 -3.17 4.53 6.21
CA HIS A 17 -3.86 5.80 6.46
C HIS A 17 -2.99 6.97 6.04
N LEU A 18 -3.41 7.70 5.00
CA LEU A 18 -2.74 8.87 4.49
C LEU A 18 -3.43 10.15 4.99
N VAL A 19 -2.71 10.99 5.69
CA VAL A 19 -3.21 12.30 6.13
C VAL A 19 -2.61 13.39 5.25
N THR A 20 -3.46 14.09 4.51
CA THR A 20 -3.05 15.17 3.61
C THR A 20 -3.64 16.50 4.04
N ALA A 21 -2.97 17.58 3.68
CA ALA A 21 -3.52 18.93 3.80
C ALA A 21 -2.94 19.84 2.70
N PRO A 22 -3.68 20.85 2.25
CA PRO A 22 -3.19 21.80 1.26
C PRO A 22 -2.06 22.69 1.81
N ARG A 23 -2.05 22.92 3.14
CA ARG A 23 -1.10 23.82 3.80
C ARG A 23 -0.40 23.15 4.99
N PRO A 24 0.85 23.54 5.32
CA PRO A 24 1.53 23.15 6.55
C PRO A 24 0.77 23.69 7.79
N GLY A 25 1.13 23.22 8.99
CA GLY A 25 0.51 23.68 10.23
C GLY A 25 -0.95 23.25 10.46
N THR A 26 -1.53 22.43 9.58
CA THR A 26 -2.94 21.98 9.66
C THR A 26 -3.18 20.98 10.80
N GLY A 27 -2.15 20.28 11.30
CA GLY A 27 -2.27 19.30 12.38
C GLY A 27 -2.19 17.83 11.92
N LYS A 28 -1.64 17.55 10.73
CA LYS A 28 -1.52 16.18 10.19
C LYS A 28 -0.79 15.22 11.14
N SER A 29 0.43 15.58 11.54
CA SER A 29 1.24 14.75 12.45
C SER A 29 0.59 14.66 13.83
N TYR A 30 -0.12 15.71 14.25
CA TYR A 30 -0.87 15.72 15.50
C TYR A 30 -2.02 14.69 15.51
N LEU A 31 -2.68 14.49 14.36
CA LEU A 31 -3.71 13.44 14.24
C LEU A 31 -3.11 12.03 14.35
N ALA A 32 -1.90 11.81 13.82
CA ALA A 32 -1.17 10.56 14.03
C ALA A 32 -0.78 10.38 15.49
N ASP A 33 -0.36 11.44 16.17
CA ASP A 33 -0.07 11.43 17.62
C ASP A 33 -1.31 11.07 18.44
N ILE A 34 -2.49 11.61 18.12
CA ILE A 34 -3.76 11.27 18.76
C ILE A 34 -4.05 9.77 18.65
N ALA A 35 -3.96 9.22 17.43
CA ALA A 35 -4.22 7.80 17.20
C ALA A 35 -3.21 6.91 17.95
N SER A 36 -1.94 7.29 17.97
CA SER A 36 -0.90 6.60 18.71
C SER A 36 -1.09 6.69 20.22
N MET A 37 -1.37 7.86 20.75
CA MET A 37 -1.60 8.08 22.18
C MET A 37 -2.76 7.23 22.69
N ILE A 38 -3.85 7.08 21.93
CA ILE A 38 -4.97 6.21 22.31
C ILE A 38 -4.52 4.75 22.27
N ALA A 39 -3.89 4.31 21.21
CA ALA A 39 -3.53 2.90 21.01
C ALA A 39 -2.40 2.46 21.95
N THR A 40 -1.37 3.26 22.15
CA THR A 40 -0.12 2.86 22.82
C THR A 40 0.15 3.57 24.15
N GLY A 41 -0.40 4.76 24.35
CA GLY A 41 -0.07 5.66 25.46
C GLY A 41 1.02 6.69 25.13
N ASP A 42 1.67 6.57 23.98
CA ASP A 42 2.76 7.42 23.55
C ASP A 42 2.47 8.14 22.23
N ARG A 43 3.21 9.21 21.98
CA ARG A 43 3.17 9.89 20.68
C ARG A 43 3.68 8.99 19.57
N CYS A 44 3.24 9.27 18.35
CA CYS A 44 3.65 8.52 17.18
C CYS A 44 5.14 8.71 16.90
N ALA A 45 5.89 7.61 16.87
CA ALA A 45 7.27 7.66 16.43
C ALA A 45 7.33 7.70 14.92
N VAL A 46 7.61 8.87 14.39
CA VAL A 46 7.65 9.14 12.95
C VAL A 46 9.02 8.87 12.36
N LYS A 47 9.06 8.48 11.09
CA LYS A 47 10.25 8.41 10.24
C LYS A 47 10.11 9.44 9.14
N ALA A 48 11.13 10.26 8.95
CA ALA A 48 11.14 11.15 7.80
C ALA A 48 11.19 10.33 6.52
N ALA A 49 10.32 10.65 5.56
CA ALA A 49 10.42 10.10 4.22
C ALA A 49 11.72 10.58 3.57
N SER A 50 12.29 9.75 2.71
CA SER A 50 13.46 10.10 1.91
C SER A 50 13.06 10.20 0.44
N PRO A 51 13.67 11.10 -0.36
CA PRO A 51 13.51 11.11 -1.80
C PRO A 51 13.97 9.79 -2.46
N ASN A 52 14.89 9.07 -1.81
CA ASN A 52 15.31 7.75 -2.24
C ASN A 52 14.38 6.67 -1.66
N ALA A 53 13.71 5.93 -2.56
CA ALA A 53 12.80 4.85 -2.19
C ALA A 53 13.49 3.74 -1.38
N GLU A 54 14.72 3.37 -1.75
CA GLU A 54 15.52 2.35 -1.05
C GLU A 54 15.83 2.77 0.40
N GLU A 55 16.16 4.04 0.61
CA GLU A 55 16.42 4.57 1.96
C GLU A 55 15.14 4.60 2.80
N THR A 56 13.99 4.92 2.17
CA THR A 56 12.68 4.85 2.84
C THR A 56 12.35 3.42 3.24
N GLU A 57 12.58 2.46 2.36
CA GLU A 57 12.40 1.03 2.65
C GLU A 57 13.27 0.59 3.83
N LYS A 58 14.57 0.92 3.84
CA LYS A 58 15.49 0.62 4.96
C LYS A 58 14.98 1.15 6.30
N ARG A 59 14.46 2.38 6.32
CA ARG A 59 13.87 2.99 7.52
C ARG A 59 12.61 2.28 7.98
N LEU A 60 11.76 1.85 7.05
CA LEU A 60 10.54 1.09 7.33
C LEU A 60 10.85 -0.31 7.85
N VAL A 61 11.81 -1.02 7.23
CA VAL A 61 12.31 -2.32 7.71
C VAL A 61 12.79 -2.20 9.15
N GLY A 62 13.65 -1.23 9.46
CA GLY A 62 14.12 -1.00 10.82
C GLY A 62 13.00 -0.69 11.81
N ALA A 63 11.95 0.05 11.40
CA ALA A 63 10.79 0.31 12.23
C ALA A 63 9.95 -0.95 12.47
N ALA A 64 9.73 -1.77 11.45
CA ALA A 64 9.00 -3.03 11.55
C ALA A 64 9.72 -4.03 12.46
N LEU A 65 11.03 -4.20 12.30
CA LEU A 65 11.85 -5.06 13.15
C LEU A 65 11.91 -4.59 14.62
N SER A 66 11.67 -3.31 14.89
CA SER A 66 11.61 -2.79 16.27
C SER A 66 10.30 -3.10 17.00
N GLY A 67 9.35 -3.82 16.35
CA GLY A 67 8.07 -4.24 16.97
C GLY A 67 7.12 -3.07 17.29
N ARG A 68 7.25 -1.93 16.62
CA ARG A 68 6.37 -0.77 16.87
C ARG A 68 4.96 -1.03 16.36
N PRO A 69 3.92 -0.75 17.17
CA PRO A 69 2.52 -0.97 16.76
C PRO A 69 2.01 0.03 15.72
N ILE A 70 2.72 1.14 15.54
CA ILE A 70 2.43 2.14 14.51
C ILE A 70 3.74 2.52 13.82
N ILE A 71 3.74 2.47 12.51
CA ILE A 71 4.81 2.97 11.66
C ILE A 71 4.27 4.16 10.88
N ALA A 72 4.91 5.32 11.01
CA ALA A 72 4.50 6.54 10.34
C ALA A 72 5.63 7.15 9.52
N LEU A 73 5.34 7.43 8.25
CA LEU A 73 6.15 8.28 7.39
C LEU A 73 5.65 9.71 7.52
N ASP A 74 6.54 10.61 7.91
CA ASP A 74 6.22 12.03 8.09
C ASP A 74 6.81 12.88 6.96
N ASN A 75 6.09 13.95 6.62
CA ASN A 75 6.50 14.94 5.65
C ASN A 75 6.89 14.35 4.29
N CYS A 76 6.08 13.39 3.82
CA CYS A 76 6.23 12.85 2.47
C CYS A 76 6.05 13.95 1.43
N ARG A 77 6.96 14.00 0.45
CA ARG A 77 6.93 14.98 -0.65
C ARG A 77 6.80 14.31 -2.01
N ASP A 78 7.24 13.06 -2.08
CA ASP A 78 7.23 12.28 -3.30
C ASP A 78 6.00 11.38 -3.38
N VAL A 79 5.75 10.82 -4.56
CA VAL A 79 4.65 9.90 -4.80
C VAL A 79 4.84 8.63 -3.97
N LEU A 80 3.85 8.27 -3.17
CA LEU A 80 3.84 7.02 -2.42
C LEU A 80 3.51 5.84 -3.35
N ARG A 81 4.49 4.98 -3.58
CA ARG A 81 4.41 3.82 -4.46
C ARG A 81 5.51 2.81 -4.13
N GLY A 82 5.42 1.62 -4.72
CA GLY A 82 6.46 0.60 -4.67
C GLY A 82 6.03 -0.70 -4.00
N ASP A 83 6.69 -1.78 -4.39
CA ASP A 83 6.34 -3.13 -4.00
C ASP A 83 6.46 -3.35 -2.49
N PHE A 84 7.46 -2.74 -1.87
CA PHE A 84 7.64 -2.86 -0.42
C PHE A 84 6.46 -2.24 0.35
N LEU A 85 5.97 -1.05 -0.05
CA LEU A 85 4.79 -0.43 0.56
C LEU A 85 3.55 -1.29 0.38
N CYS A 86 3.40 -1.93 -0.78
CA CYS A 86 2.33 -2.88 -1.02
C CYS A 86 2.42 -4.09 -0.09
N GLN A 87 3.61 -4.67 0.09
CA GLN A 87 3.82 -5.81 0.97
C GLN A 87 3.51 -5.48 2.44
N VAL A 88 4.01 -4.36 2.96
CA VAL A 88 3.78 -3.98 4.37
C VAL A 88 2.34 -3.60 4.67
N THR A 89 1.52 -3.33 3.67
CA THR A 89 0.09 -3.07 3.86
C THR A 89 -0.78 -4.32 3.71
N GLU A 90 -0.40 -5.26 2.85
CA GLU A 90 -1.29 -6.37 2.43
C GLU A 90 -0.85 -7.75 2.95
N ARG A 91 0.43 -7.93 3.34
CA ARG A 91 0.90 -9.25 3.77
C ARG A 91 0.80 -9.41 5.28
N PRO A 92 0.16 -10.50 5.77
CA PRO A 92 0.07 -10.75 7.22
C PRO A 92 1.41 -11.18 7.82
N LEU A 93 2.33 -11.65 6.97
CA LEU A 93 3.66 -12.10 7.34
C LEU A 93 4.68 -11.45 6.41
N LEU A 94 5.69 -10.82 7.00
CA LEU A 94 6.75 -10.11 6.27
C LEU A 94 8.07 -10.84 6.41
N GLU A 95 8.80 -10.96 5.30
CA GLU A 95 10.18 -11.42 5.27
C GLU A 95 11.07 -10.21 5.03
N LEU A 96 11.78 -9.80 6.07
CA LEU A 96 12.56 -8.56 6.09
C LEU A 96 14.04 -8.87 6.32
N ARG A 97 14.89 -8.17 5.57
CA ARG A 97 16.33 -8.26 5.73
C ARG A 97 16.85 -7.06 6.54
N ALA A 98 17.50 -7.34 7.66
CA ALA A 98 18.13 -6.28 8.45
C ALA A 98 19.29 -5.63 7.69
N LEU A 99 19.42 -4.32 7.81
CA LEU A 99 20.49 -3.56 7.16
C LEU A 99 21.87 -4.07 7.58
N GLY A 100 22.76 -4.32 6.61
CA GLY A 100 24.13 -4.79 6.86
C GLY A 100 24.24 -6.23 7.33
N LYS A 101 23.14 -7.00 7.36
CA LYS A 101 23.14 -8.41 7.71
C LYS A 101 22.58 -9.25 6.56
N SER A 102 23.00 -10.52 6.50
CA SER A 102 22.45 -11.50 5.54
C SER A 102 21.18 -12.17 6.06
N ASP A 103 20.91 -12.03 7.35
CA ASP A 103 19.82 -12.72 8.02
C ASP A 103 18.46 -12.14 7.58
N GLN A 104 17.56 -13.05 7.24
CA GLN A 104 16.17 -12.76 6.96
C GLN A 104 15.35 -12.98 8.22
N HIS A 105 14.53 -11.98 8.56
CA HIS A 105 13.61 -12.04 9.69
C HIS A 105 12.19 -12.21 9.18
N ARG A 106 11.52 -13.25 9.66
CA ARG A 106 10.11 -13.47 9.38
C ARG A 106 9.30 -12.97 10.56
N ILE A 107 8.55 -11.87 10.35
CA ILE A 107 7.78 -11.24 11.41
C ILE A 107 6.30 -11.11 11.04
N PRO A 108 5.38 -11.23 12.01
CA PRO A 108 3.98 -10.94 11.78
C PRO A 108 3.79 -9.43 11.53
N ASN A 109 2.92 -9.10 10.60
CA ASN A 109 2.52 -7.72 10.34
C ASN A 109 1.44 -7.32 11.32
N THR A 110 1.85 -6.77 12.46
CA THR A 110 0.94 -6.35 13.55
C THR A 110 0.85 -4.84 13.71
N PHE A 111 1.51 -4.07 12.87
CA PHE A 111 1.48 -2.61 12.94
C PHE A 111 0.42 -1.98 12.03
N SER A 112 0.04 -0.76 12.36
CA SER A 112 -0.74 0.12 11.49
C SER A 112 0.19 1.07 10.76
N PHE A 113 -0.02 1.25 9.45
CA PHE A 113 0.84 2.08 8.64
C PHE A 113 0.20 3.44 8.34
N PHE A 114 0.90 4.52 8.70
CA PHE A 114 0.47 5.89 8.52
C PHE A 114 1.46 6.63 7.63
N ALA A 115 0.95 7.57 6.84
CA ALA A 115 1.76 8.52 6.09
C ALA A 115 1.12 9.90 6.16
N ASN A 116 1.92 10.94 6.14
CA ASN A 116 1.39 12.29 6.01
C ASN A 116 2.27 13.17 5.11
N GLY A 117 1.66 14.18 4.53
CA GLY A 117 2.34 15.15 3.68
C GLY A 117 1.42 16.22 3.13
N ASN A 118 2.01 17.23 2.48
CA ASN A 118 1.26 18.24 1.77
C ASN A 118 1.15 17.85 0.30
N LYS A 119 -0.08 17.85 -0.27
CA LYS A 119 -0.31 17.56 -1.69
C LYS A 119 0.39 16.28 -2.18
N ILE A 120 0.42 15.26 -1.35
CA ILE A 120 1.06 14.00 -1.68
C ILE A 120 0.18 13.17 -2.59
N ALA A 121 0.75 12.62 -3.63
CA ALA A 121 0.10 11.67 -4.51
C ALA A 121 0.37 10.23 -4.09
N VAL A 122 -0.55 9.35 -4.42
CA VAL A 122 -0.41 7.91 -4.30
C VAL A 122 -0.55 7.33 -5.70
N ALA A 123 0.29 6.41 -6.08
CA ALA A 123 0.28 5.85 -7.42
C ALA A 123 0.28 4.32 -7.43
N ASP A 124 -0.09 3.78 -8.58
CA ASP A 124 -0.09 2.35 -8.86
C ASP A 124 -0.98 1.57 -7.85
N ASP A 125 -0.50 0.45 -7.42
CA ASP A 125 -1.21 -0.50 -6.59
C ASP A 125 -1.45 0.01 -5.14
N MET A 126 -0.71 1.04 -4.70
CA MET A 126 -0.93 1.69 -3.41
C MET A 126 -2.25 2.48 -3.35
N VAL A 127 -2.83 2.91 -4.47
CA VAL A 127 -4.11 3.62 -4.52
C VAL A 127 -5.22 2.79 -3.88
N ARG A 128 -5.32 1.50 -4.20
CA ARG A 128 -6.33 0.59 -3.64
C ARG A 128 -6.04 0.13 -2.20
N ARG A 129 -4.86 0.50 -1.64
CA ARG A 129 -4.42 0.15 -0.30
C ARG A 129 -4.38 1.33 0.66
N THR A 130 -4.86 2.48 0.22
CA THR A 130 -4.73 3.74 0.97
C THR A 130 -6.08 4.37 1.24
N ILE A 131 -6.35 4.67 2.50
CA ILE A 131 -7.49 5.49 2.94
C ILE A 131 -6.97 6.89 3.24
N ARG A 132 -7.54 7.90 2.58
CA ARG A 132 -7.13 9.29 2.73
C ARG A 132 -7.98 10.03 3.76
N CYS A 133 -7.32 10.76 4.64
CA CYS A 133 -7.90 11.80 5.47
C CYS A 133 -7.40 13.15 4.96
N ALA A 134 -8.22 13.86 4.20
CA ALA A 134 -7.92 15.20 3.72
C ALA A 134 -8.32 16.21 4.80
N MET A 135 -7.34 16.92 5.36
CA MET A 135 -7.56 17.97 6.34
C MET A 135 -7.49 19.33 5.66
N ASP A 136 -8.50 20.14 5.84
CA ASP A 136 -8.47 21.55 5.45
C ASP A 136 -8.88 22.42 6.65
N ALA A 137 -8.06 23.40 6.95
CA ALA A 137 -8.35 24.36 7.99
C ALA A 137 -9.15 25.58 7.47
N ASN A 138 -9.37 25.67 6.16
CA ASN A 138 -10.00 26.79 5.47
C ASN A 138 -9.41 28.16 5.88
N ARG A 139 -8.10 28.16 6.14
CA ARG A 139 -7.35 29.38 6.57
C ARG A 139 -5.99 29.41 5.91
N GLU A 140 -5.50 30.62 5.72
CA GLU A 140 -4.18 30.84 5.13
C GLU A 140 -3.04 30.38 6.05
N ASN A 141 -3.14 30.69 7.34
CA ASN A 141 -2.17 30.35 8.38
C ASN A 141 -2.82 29.43 9.43
N PRO A 142 -2.90 28.10 9.19
CA PRO A 142 -3.56 27.18 10.09
C PRO A 142 -2.91 27.07 11.48
N GLU A 143 -1.60 27.34 11.57
CA GLU A 143 -0.79 27.25 12.77
C GLU A 143 -1.15 28.29 13.84
N VAL A 144 -1.74 29.42 13.45
CA VAL A 144 -2.14 30.46 14.41
C VAL A 144 -3.48 30.16 15.12
N ARG A 145 -4.10 29.02 14.83
CA ARG A 145 -5.36 28.64 15.48
C ARG A 145 -5.16 28.42 16.97
N LYS A 146 -6.03 29.02 17.75
CA LYS A 146 -6.11 28.79 19.20
C LYS A 146 -7.12 27.70 19.48
N PHE A 147 -6.73 26.73 20.30
CA PHE A 147 -7.58 25.63 20.75
C PHE A 147 -7.92 25.81 22.23
N LYS A 148 -9.16 25.50 22.62
CA LYS A 148 -9.61 25.60 24.03
C LYS A 148 -8.98 24.53 24.92
N SER A 149 -8.59 23.39 24.34
CA SER A 149 -8.03 22.25 25.05
C SER A 149 -6.99 21.56 24.16
N ASP A 150 -6.04 20.88 24.80
CA ASP A 150 -5.08 20.01 24.12
C ASP A 150 -5.59 18.55 24.13
N PRO A 151 -5.97 17.99 22.97
CA PRO A 151 -6.43 16.62 22.87
C PRO A 151 -5.45 15.57 23.43
N LEU A 152 -4.14 15.76 23.27
CA LEU A 152 -3.15 14.81 23.79
C LEU A 152 -3.14 14.77 25.32
N THR A 153 -3.25 15.92 25.97
CA THR A 153 -3.38 16.02 27.43
C THR A 153 -4.68 15.35 27.91
N MET A 154 -5.80 15.60 27.21
CA MET A 154 -7.09 14.97 27.53
C MET A 154 -7.03 13.44 27.40
N ILE A 155 -6.41 12.94 26.32
CA ILE A 155 -6.26 11.51 26.08
C ILE A 155 -5.36 10.89 27.15
N ARG A 156 -4.23 11.51 27.46
CA ARG A 156 -3.31 11.01 28.50
C ARG A 156 -4.01 10.85 29.84
N ALA A 157 -4.81 11.83 30.23
CA ALA A 157 -5.56 11.79 31.47
C ALA A 157 -6.67 10.72 31.48
N ASN A 158 -7.24 10.38 30.34
CA ASN A 158 -8.42 9.52 30.25
C ASN A 158 -8.28 8.41 29.18
N ARG A 159 -7.07 7.93 28.92
CA ARG A 159 -6.79 6.97 27.84
C ARG A 159 -7.74 5.77 27.85
N GLY A 160 -8.00 5.20 29.01
CA GLY A 160 -8.90 4.05 29.16
C GLY A 160 -10.30 4.29 28.60
N LYS A 161 -10.84 5.50 28.73
CA LYS A 161 -12.15 5.86 28.14
C LYS A 161 -12.14 5.82 26.63
N TYR A 162 -11.07 6.32 25.98
CA TYR A 162 -10.93 6.34 24.53
C TYR A 162 -10.74 4.94 23.97
N VAL A 163 -9.92 4.10 24.62
CA VAL A 163 -9.75 2.69 24.25
C VAL A 163 -11.08 1.95 24.41
N ALA A 164 -11.77 2.13 25.55
CA ALA A 164 -13.08 1.52 25.78
C ALA A 164 -14.10 1.93 24.72
N ALA A 165 -14.13 3.21 24.32
CA ALA A 165 -15.00 3.69 23.26
C ALA A 165 -14.72 3.00 21.93
N CYS A 166 -13.45 2.87 21.53
CA CYS A 166 -13.08 2.16 20.31
C CYS A 166 -13.52 0.69 20.31
N LEU A 167 -13.30 0.00 21.43
CA LEU A 167 -13.73 -1.39 21.61
C LEU A 167 -15.27 -1.51 21.64
N THR A 168 -15.95 -0.56 22.27
CA THR A 168 -17.43 -0.54 22.33
C THR A 168 -18.05 -0.39 20.96
N ILE A 169 -17.51 0.48 20.11
CA ILE A 169 -17.98 0.66 18.72
C ILE A 169 -17.96 -0.66 17.96
N ALA A 170 -16.82 -1.36 17.96
CA ALA A 170 -16.70 -2.64 17.27
C ALA A 170 -17.61 -3.71 17.89
N ARG A 171 -17.65 -3.82 19.23
CA ARG A 171 -18.48 -4.79 19.95
C ARG A 171 -19.98 -4.55 19.76
N ALA A 172 -20.43 -3.30 19.76
CA ALA A 172 -21.83 -2.95 19.54
C ALA A 172 -22.32 -3.42 18.17
N TYR A 173 -21.51 -3.19 17.13
CA TYR A 173 -21.82 -3.67 15.78
C TYR A 173 -21.88 -5.20 15.69
N ILE A 174 -20.95 -5.91 16.34
CA ILE A 174 -20.96 -7.38 16.40
C ILE A 174 -22.19 -7.86 17.19
N ALA A 175 -22.50 -7.27 18.34
CA ALA A 175 -23.65 -7.61 19.17
C ALA A 175 -24.98 -7.37 18.45
N ALA A 176 -25.06 -6.36 17.59
CA ALA A 176 -26.17 -6.10 16.70
C ALA A 176 -26.23 -7.09 15.51
N LYS A 177 -25.40 -8.14 15.47
CA LYS A 177 -25.31 -9.15 14.41
C LYS A 177 -24.88 -8.56 13.06
N ARG A 178 -24.05 -7.53 13.07
CA ARG A 178 -23.47 -6.87 11.88
C ARG A 178 -24.52 -6.45 10.86
N PRO A 179 -25.45 -5.54 11.20
CA PRO A 179 -26.51 -5.13 10.31
C PRO A 179 -25.95 -4.40 9.08
N SER A 180 -26.51 -4.72 7.90
CA SER A 180 -26.16 -4.09 6.62
C SER A 180 -24.65 -4.01 6.33
N PRO A 181 -23.96 -5.16 6.26
CA PRO A 181 -22.52 -5.16 5.96
C PRO A 181 -22.29 -4.59 4.55
N LEU A 182 -21.25 -3.75 4.43
CA LEU A 182 -20.85 -3.22 3.14
C LEU A 182 -20.07 -4.26 2.33
N PRO A 183 -20.01 -4.14 1.00
CA PRO A 183 -19.05 -4.90 0.21
C PRO A 183 -17.65 -4.67 0.78
N PRO A 184 -16.92 -5.73 1.17
CA PRO A 184 -15.63 -5.56 1.82
C PRO A 184 -14.61 -4.94 0.86
N LEU A 185 -13.67 -4.19 1.42
CA LEU A 185 -12.51 -3.74 0.66
C LEU A 185 -11.62 -4.94 0.35
N PRO A 186 -11.39 -5.30 -0.93
CA PRO A 186 -10.54 -6.44 -1.29
C PRO A 186 -9.16 -6.38 -0.63
N SER A 187 -8.68 -7.49 -0.14
CA SER A 187 -7.48 -7.69 0.70
C SER A 187 -7.57 -7.13 2.12
N PHE A 188 -8.65 -6.44 2.50
CA PHE A 188 -8.83 -5.83 3.82
C PHE A 188 -10.21 -6.15 4.41
N GLU A 189 -10.69 -7.37 4.18
CA GLU A 189 -12.00 -7.83 4.63
C GLU A 189 -12.15 -7.74 6.15
N GLY A 190 -11.11 -8.17 6.89
CA GLY A 190 -11.08 -8.08 8.35
C GLY A 190 -11.14 -6.63 8.85
N TRP A 191 -10.42 -5.72 8.21
CA TRP A 191 -10.49 -4.29 8.53
C TRP A 191 -11.87 -3.71 8.20
N SER A 192 -12.45 -4.07 7.07
CA SER A 192 -13.81 -3.65 6.69
C SER A 192 -14.81 -4.04 7.77
N ALA A 193 -14.82 -5.30 8.16
CA ALA A 193 -15.79 -5.85 9.11
C ALA A 193 -15.67 -5.30 10.54
N ILE A 194 -14.48 -4.84 10.96
CA ILE A 194 -14.21 -4.47 12.36
C ILE A 194 -14.02 -2.96 12.55
N ALA A 195 -13.52 -2.25 11.53
CA ALA A 195 -13.23 -0.83 11.64
C ALA A 195 -14.11 0.05 10.74
N ARG A 196 -14.38 -0.36 9.48
CA ARG A 196 -15.16 0.41 8.52
C ARG A 196 -16.66 0.30 8.74
N ASP A 197 -17.19 -0.93 8.74
CA ASP A 197 -18.62 -1.17 8.83
C ASP A 197 -19.24 -0.62 10.14
N PRO A 198 -18.60 -0.77 11.32
CA PRO A 198 -19.11 -0.16 12.54
C PRO A 198 -19.22 1.36 12.47
N LEU A 199 -18.27 2.04 11.79
CA LEU A 199 -18.32 3.50 11.64
C LEU A 199 -19.48 3.93 10.73
N VAL A 200 -19.66 3.24 9.61
CA VAL A 200 -20.75 3.55 8.67
C VAL A 200 -22.10 3.24 9.31
N TRP A 201 -22.21 2.15 10.06
CA TRP A 201 -23.41 1.82 10.83
C TRP A 201 -23.76 2.91 11.85
N LEU A 202 -22.77 3.58 12.43
CA LEU A 202 -22.97 4.75 13.33
C LEU A 202 -23.27 6.05 12.57
N GLY A 203 -23.44 6.00 11.25
CA GLY A 203 -23.74 7.17 10.42
C GLY A 203 -22.52 7.99 10.01
N CYS A 204 -21.29 7.49 10.23
CA CYS A 204 -20.10 8.15 9.70
C CYS A 204 -20.00 7.94 8.20
N PRO A 205 -19.42 8.89 7.45
CA PRO A 205 -19.10 8.69 6.03
C PRO A 205 -18.19 7.49 5.83
N ASP A 206 -18.39 6.76 4.71
CA ASP A 206 -17.56 5.62 4.36
C ASP A 206 -16.12 6.08 4.03
N PRO A 207 -15.11 5.64 4.78
CA PRO A 207 -13.73 6.03 4.52
C PRO A 207 -13.20 5.50 3.16
N VAL A 208 -13.77 4.41 2.63
CA VAL A 208 -13.37 3.85 1.33
C VAL A 208 -13.74 4.77 0.17
N ALA A 209 -14.76 5.61 0.31
CA ALA A 209 -15.10 6.61 -0.70
C ALA A 209 -13.93 7.57 -1.03
N THR A 210 -12.99 7.75 -0.11
CA THR A 210 -11.79 8.58 -0.36
C THR A 210 -10.83 7.98 -1.39
N MET A 211 -10.93 6.68 -1.67
CA MET A 211 -10.10 6.01 -2.68
C MET A 211 -10.46 6.45 -4.11
N GLU A 212 -11.70 6.84 -4.36
CA GLU A 212 -12.11 7.38 -5.67
C GLU A 212 -11.32 8.64 -6.02
N THR A 213 -11.18 9.53 -5.06
CA THR A 213 -10.37 10.75 -5.24
C THR A 213 -8.89 10.41 -5.48
N LEU A 214 -8.34 9.40 -4.77
CA LEU A 214 -6.96 8.96 -5.01
C LEU A 214 -6.77 8.36 -6.40
N ARG A 215 -7.76 7.61 -6.92
CA ARG A 215 -7.71 7.08 -8.29
C ARG A 215 -7.67 8.19 -9.33
N ASN A 216 -8.48 9.21 -9.13
CA ASN A 216 -8.54 10.36 -10.05
C ASN A 216 -7.27 11.24 -9.99
N GLU A 217 -6.56 11.21 -8.87
CA GLU A 217 -5.31 11.94 -8.66
C GLU A 217 -4.05 11.08 -8.95
N ASP A 218 -4.20 9.80 -9.32
CA ASP A 218 -3.06 8.92 -9.66
C ASP A 218 -2.37 9.40 -10.94
N PRO A 219 -1.14 9.95 -10.85
CA PRO A 219 -0.45 10.50 -12.01
C PRO A 219 -0.14 9.44 -13.06
N ARG A 220 0.11 8.20 -12.65
CA ARG A 220 0.36 7.09 -13.60
C ARG A 220 -0.93 6.57 -14.23
N GLY A 221 -2.04 6.63 -13.51
CA GLY A 221 -3.35 6.36 -14.06
C GLY A 221 -3.69 7.36 -15.17
N ALA A 222 -3.45 8.64 -14.94
CA ALA A 222 -3.64 9.70 -15.93
C ALA A 222 -2.75 9.50 -17.15
N ASP A 223 -1.46 9.18 -16.96
CA ASP A 223 -0.52 8.89 -18.06
C ASP A 223 -0.97 7.70 -18.90
N ARG A 224 -1.48 6.63 -18.26
CA ARG A 224 -2.03 5.46 -18.97
C ARG A 224 -3.27 5.80 -19.77
N HIS A 225 -4.20 6.56 -19.20
CA HIS A 225 -5.40 6.99 -19.91
C HIS A 225 -5.04 7.85 -21.11
N ALA A 226 -4.15 8.83 -20.95
CA ALA A 226 -3.66 9.66 -22.05
C ALA A 226 -3.01 8.82 -23.17
N LEU A 227 -2.21 7.81 -22.80
CA LEU A 227 -1.63 6.88 -23.76
C LEU A 227 -2.70 6.08 -24.52
N PHE A 228 -3.70 5.53 -23.81
CA PHE A 228 -4.77 4.78 -24.45
C PHE A 228 -5.69 5.64 -25.32
N ASP A 229 -5.94 6.87 -24.92
CA ASP A 229 -6.71 7.83 -25.72
C ASP A 229 -5.95 8.20 -27.00
N ALA A 230 -4.66 8.48 -26.89
CA ALA A 230 -3.79 8.72 -28.03
C ALA A 230 -3.70 7.49 -28.96
N TRP A 231 -3.61 6.29 -28.39
CA TRP A 231 -3.66 5.04 -29.15
C TRP A 231 -4.97 4.88 -29.91
N LYS A 232 -6.10 5.05 -29.23
CA LYS A 232 -7.42 4.97 -29.84
C LYS A 232 -7.59 5.93 -31.02
N LEU A 233 -7.03 7.12 -30.91
CA LEU A 233 -7.06 8.15 -31.96
C LEU A 233 -6.14 7.78 -33.14
N ALA A 234 -4.94 7.26 -32.86
CA ALA A 234 -3.91 7.03 -33.88
C ALA A 234 -4.10 5.70 -34.62
N ILE A 235 -4.53 4.65 -33.93
CA ILE A 235 -4.54 3.26 -34.42
C ILE A 235 -5.98 2.71 -34.51
N GLY A 236 -6.85 3.18 -33.61
CA GLY A 236 -8.21 2.67 -33.45
C GLY A 236 -8.28 1.49 -32.47
N VAL A 237 -9.50 0.92 -32.36
CA VAL A 237 -9.81 -0.18 -31.46
C VAL A 237 -10.43 -1.32 -32.27
N GLY A 238 -9.94 -2.55 -32.11
CA GLY A 238 -10.46 -3.74 -32.77
C GLY A 238 -9.41 -4.85 -32.83
N ARG A 239 -9.82 -6.10 -33.01
CA ARG A 239 -8.91 -7.24 -33.16
C ARG A 239 -8.09 -7.18 -34.46
N ASP A 240 -8.63 -6.55 -35.47
CA ASP A 240 -8.04 -6.27 -36.79
C ASP A 240 -7.04 -5.11 -36.76
N ARG A 241 -6.93 -4.41 -35.64
CA ARG A 241 -6.03 -3.27 -35.41
C ARG A 241 -4.83 -3.63 -34.56
N ALA A 242 -4.47 -4.90 -34.48
CA ALA A 242 -3.27 -5.32 -33.77
C ALA A 242 -2.02 -4.81 -34.50
N VAL A 243 -1.17 -4.10 -33.76
CA VAL A 243 0.11 -3.55 -34.24
C VAL A 243 1.25 -3.97 -33.34
N LEU A 244 2.45 -4.07 -33.87
CA LEU A 244 3.63 -4.35 -33.08
C LEU A 244 4.03 -3.13 -32.26
N THR A 245 4.58 -3.35 -31.08
CA THR A 245 5.03 -2.27 -30.18
C THR A 245 6.04 -1.33 -30.86
N ALA A 246 6.89 -1.85 -31.76
CA ALA A 246 7.83 -1.05 -32.53
C ALA A 246 7.11 -0.06 -33.45
N GLU A 247 6.08 -0.54 -34.17
CA GLU A 247 5.28 0.30 -35.10
C GLU A 247 4.55 1.43 -34.32
N ILE A 248 4.19 1.19 -33.09
CA ILE A 248 3.58 2.21 -32.23
C ILE A 248 4.59 3.30 -31.93
N VAL A 249 5.80 2.92 -31.50
CA VAL A 249 6.86 3.88 -31.20
C VAL A 249 7.19 4.72 -32.42
N ASP A 250 7.31 4.09 -33.61
CA ASP A 250 7.58 4.76 -34.88
C ASP A 250 6.42 5.68 -35.28
N THR A 251 5.17 5.26 -35.10
CA THR A 251 3.98 6.06 -35.41
C THR A 251 3.89 7.32 -34.54
N PHE A 252 4.21 7.21 -33.26
CA PHE A 252 4.23 8.35 -32.37
C PHE A 252 5.45 9.25 -32.57
N ALA A 253 6.60 8.69 -32.97
CA ALA A 253 7.80 9.47 -33.28
C ALA A 253 7.69 10.23 -34.62
N ALA A 254 6.99 9.65 -35.62
CA ALA A 254 6.81 10.26 -36.92
C ALA A 254 5.74 11.35 -36.98
N ARG A 255 4.78 11.33 -36.09
CA ARG A 255 3.82 12.41 -35.92
C ARG A 255 4.43 13.42 -34.97
N ASP A 256 4.90 14.53 -35.53
CA ASP A 256 5.29 15.76 -34.83
C ASP A 256 4.03 16.39 -34.20
N THR A 257 3.36 15.60 -33.40
CA THR A 257 2.21 15.99 -32.61
C THR A 257 2.71 16.37 -31.23
N ASP A 258 2.34 17.54 -30.78
CA ASP A 258 2.51 18.17 -29.46
C ASP A 258 2.05 17.29 -28.27
N LEU A 259 2.15 15.99 -28.41
CA LEU A 259 2.06 15.03 -27.31
C LEU A 259 3.36 15.15 -26.52
N ARG A 260 3.41 16.14 -25.63
CA ARG A 260 4.36 16.16 -24.53
C ARG A 260 4.29 14.78 -23.89
N MET A 261 5.34 13.99 -24.11
CA MET A 261 5.57 12.77 -23.35
C MET A 261 5.35 13.11 -21.88
N PRO A 262 4.59 12.27 -21.15
CA PRO A 262 4.37 12.50 -19.72
C PRO A 262 5.71 12.78 -19.06
N SER A 263 5.73 13.75 -18.15
CA SER A 263 6.91 14.32 -17.50
C SER A 263 7.73 13.33 -16.65
N SER A 264 7.38 12.07 -16.68
CA SER A 264 8.11 10.97 -16.06
C SER A 264 8.61 10.02 -17.16
N PRO A 265 9.92 9.95 -17.43
CA PRO A 265 10.43 8.98 -18.38
C PRO A 265 10.10 7.57 -17.86
N LEU A 266 9.31 6.82 -18.62
CA LEU A 266 9.24 5.38 -18.45
C LEU A 266 10.70 4.88 -18.41
N PRO A 267 11.08 4.02 -17.45
CA PRO A 267 12.47 3.61 -17.31
C PRO A 267 12.92 3.02 -18.65
N ARG A 268 13.91 3.65 -19.29
CA ARG A 268 14.48 3.24 -20.59
C ARG A 268 14.90 1.77 -20.62
N ASN A 269 15.03 1.13 -19.49
CA ASN A 269 15.44 -0.26 -19.33
C ASN A 269 14.31 -1.29 -19.45
N ALA A 270 13.05 -0.89 -19.48
CA ALA A 270 11.95 -1.84 -19.67
C ALA A 270 11.87 -2.38 -21.11
N TRP A 271 12.45 -1.68 -22.08
CA TRP A 271 12.35 -2.00 -23.50
C TRP A 271 13.65 -2.56 -24.12
N ALA A 272 14.78 -2.56 -23.38
CA ALA A 272 16.10 -2.90 -23.93
C ALA A 272 16.45 -4.39 -23.90
N LYS A 273 15.57 -5.29 -23.44
CA LYS A 273 15.86 -6.75 -23.40
C LYS A 273 15.43 -7.54 -24.64
N GLY A 274 15.26 -6.89 -25.78
CA GLY A 274 14.81 -7.55 -27.02
C GLY A 274 15.79 -7.54 -28.18
N LYS A 275 17.00 -7.03 -28.05
CA LYS A 275 18.02 -7.11 -29.17
C LYS A 275 19.11 -8.11 -28.80
N SER A 276 18.88 -9.37 -29.16
CA SER A 276 19.93 -10.35 -29.38
C SER A 276 20.70 -9.95 -30.63
N THR A 277 21.84 -9.32 -30.47
CA THR A 277 22.82 -9.14 -31.54
C THR A 277 23.55 -10.47 -31.75
N GLN A 278 23.07 -11.28 -32.68
CA GLN A 278 23.93 -12.29 -33.32
C GLN A 278 24.88 -11.58 -34.31
N LYS A 279 26.14 -11.47 -33.92
CA LYS A 279 27.22 -11.25 -34.90
C LYS A 279 27.52 -12.58 -35.57
N PRO A 280 27.68 -12.63 -36.91
CA PRO A 280 28.20 -13.81 -37.56
C PRO A 280 29.72 -13.88 -37.37
N SER A 281 30.22 -14.93 -36.70
CA SER A 281 31.63 -15.28 -36.77
C SER A 281 31.78 -16.47 -37.72
N ALA A 282 32.55 -16.24 -38.76
CA ALA A 282 33.07 -17.29 -39.65
C ALA A 282 34.22 -18.04 -38.97
N ASN A 283 34.29 -19.32 -39.27
CA ASN A 283 35.36 -20.33 -39.20
C ASN A 283 35.21 -21.44 -38.17
N GLY A 284 34.83 -22.56 -38.66
CA GLY A 284 35.59 -23.80 -38.97
C GLY A 284 35.99 -24.63 -37.77
N SER A 285 35.34 -25.72 -37.66
CA SER A 285 35.86 -27.11 -37.60
C SER A 285 34.99 -28.01 -36.68
N ALA A 286 34.76 -29.20 -37.19
CA ALA A 286 33.81 -30.23 -36.81
C ALA A 286 34.32 -31.10 -35.61
N PRO A 287 33.70 -32.27 -35.32
CA PRO A 287 32.76 -32.46 -34.23
C PRO A 287 33.28 -33.48 -33.20
N LYS A 288 32.77 -33.49 -31.96
CA LYS A 288 32.78 -34.75 -31.17
C LYS A 288 31.69 -34.81 -30.05
N LYS A 289 30.97 -35.92 -30.22
CA LYS A 289 30.36 -36.81 -29.19
C LYS A 289 29.20 -36.36 -28.30
N LYS A 290 28.13 -37.10 -28.52
CA LYS A 290 26.92 -37.35 -27.73
C LYS A 290 27.23 -37.72 -26.28
N THR A 291 26.52 -37.11 -25.35
CA THR A 291 26.11 -37.75 -24.12
C THR A 291 24.67 -37.37 -23.79
N SER A 292 23.87 -38.39 -23.48
CA SER A 292 22.43 -38.31 -23.21
C SER A 292 22.14 -37.73 -21.84
N PRO A 293 20.96 -37.12 -21.63
CA PRO A 293 20.55 -36.62 -20.32
C PRO A 293 20.02 -37.74 -19.45
N PRO A 294 20.17 -37.67 -18.11
CA PRO A 294 19.58 -38.66 -17.19
C PRO A 294 18.08 -38.42 -16.98
N ALA A 295 17.41 -39.52 -16.69
CA ALA A 295 15.97 -39.66 -16.58
C ALA A 295 15.32 -38.86 -15.46
N ALA A 296 14.08 -38.49 -15.71
CA ALA A 296 13.14 -37.87 -14.76
C ALA A 296 12.86 -38.84 -13.58
N SER A 297 13.08 -38.36 -12.36
CA SER A 297 12.61 -39.05 -11.13
C SER A 297 11.19 -38.56 -10.79
N SER A 298 10.30 -39.55 -10.79
CA SER A 298 8.89 -39.44 -10.38
C SER A 298 8.77 -39.15 -8.88
N TRP A 299 8.05 -38.09 -8.54
CA TRP A 299 7.59 -37.86 -7.18
C TRP A 299 6.22 -38.48 -6.98
N SER A 300 6.16 -39.52 -6.15
CA SER A 300 4.92 -40.15 -5.68
C SER A 300 4.46 -39.45 -4.40
N ILE A 301 3.21 -38.98 -4.43
CA ILE A 301 2.51 -38.44 -3.27
C ILE A 301 1.94 -39.61 -2.46
N ALA A 302 2.34 -39.73 -1.19
CA ALA A 302 1.77 -40.67 -0.25
C ALA A 302 0.47 -40.15 0.35
N PRO A 303 -0.57 -40.99 0.58
CA PRO A 303 -1.85 -40.57 1.11
C PRO A 303 -1.83 -40.37 2.63
N ILE A 304 -2.47 -39.27 3.07
CA ILE A 304 -2.71 -38.93 4.48
C ILE A 304 -3.76 -39.90 5.06
N ARG A 305 -3.43 -40.59 6.15
CA ARG A 305 -4.37 -41.39 6.92
C ARG A 305 -5.21 -40.50 7.86
N PRO A 306 -6.52 -40.77 8.03
CA PRO A 306 -7.34 -40.07 9.01
C PRO A 306 -7.07 -40.58 10.44
N GLY A 307 -6.86 -39.63 11.35
CA GLY A 307 -6.69 -39.92 12.79
C GLY A 307 -8.00 -40.35 13.43
N ARG A 308 -7.93 -41.39 14.23
CA ARG A 308 -9.02 -41.97 15.03
C ARG A 308 -9.43 -41.02 16.15
N SER A 309 -10.72 -40.81 16.25
CA SER A 309 -11.42 -40.32 17.45
C SER A 309 -11.29 -41.35 18.60
N GLY A 310 -10.89 -40.90 19.77
CA GLY A 310 -10.92 -41.66 21.02
C GLY A 310 -11.52 -40.82 22.13
N THR A 311 -12.78 -41.08 22.43
CA THR A 311 -13.54 -40.70 23.63
C THR A 311 -13.10 -41.51 24.82
N SER A 312 -12.99 -40.90 25.99
CA SER A 312 -13.55 -41.34 27.33
C SER A 312 -12.99 -40.41 28.41
N ILE A 313 -13.84 -39.60 29.06
CA ILE A 313 -14.53 -39.84 30.34
C ILE A 313 -13.58 -40.26 31.49
N SER A 314 -13.28 -39.35 32.36
CA SER A 314 -13.44 -39.34 33.84
C SER A 314 -13.23 -37.95 34.36
#